data_4249789f6f5eb728f8efa61414e441a2
#
_entry.id   4249789f6f5eb728f8efa61414e441a2
#
_cell.length_a   1.000
_cell.length_b   1.000
_cell.length_c   1.000
_cell.angle_alpha   90.00
_cell.angle_beta   90.00
_cell.angle_gamma   90.00
#
_symmetry.space_group_name_H-M   'P 1'
#
loop_
_entity.id
_entity.type
_entity.pdbx_description
1 polymer ?
#
loop_
_entity_poly.entity_id
_entity_poly.type
_entity_poly.pdbx_seq_one_letter_code
_entity_poly.pdbx_strand_id
1 'polypeptide(L)'
;MSPQVAAVTPVTYRLPMPVPWGPIADCQYLIAATVTATDGASGQGFSWAVQAGARAVHAMIEADCGPIAAGGPVAPAAAWDRMWWRLRESGGGITTLAMAAVDIGLWDLRAKAAGCSLTDLIGRQRDTTQAYASGVNRHLALDELSDQVHRWVEAGHTAVKVKVGLPSLDEDVERISVVRRIIGPHRRLMIDANQLWDLPTARRAAKAMAAFDIFWLEEPLPAEDVQAYARLRAAIDIPLAAGESLYTEPQFRDALLAGAVDFLQPNVCRVGGITPFLRIARLARMFDVPVMPHLLPEISGQLALCLPLPAMVEDIDQGSFAALGALAAPSGVTVTDGLLQADTPPGHGLVFADGHLERIAG
;
A
#
# COMPACT_ATOMS: atom_id res chain seq x y z
N MET A 1 -14.01 7.58 33.28
CA MET A 1 -13.36 6.35 32.70
C MET A 1 -13.03 6.70 31.26
N SER A 2 -11.90 6.27 30.75
CA SER A 2 -11.54 6.46 29.34
C SER A 2 -12.54 5.70 28.45
N PRO A 3 -12.91 6.23 27.25
CA PRO A 3 -13.85 5.58 26.37
C PRO A 3 -13.35 4.20 25.95
N GLN A 4 -14.29 3.27 25.83
CA GLN A 4 -14.06 1.90 25.36
C GLN A 4 -14.66 1.73 23.97
N VAL A 5 -14.23 0.73 23.22
CA VAL A 5 -14.87 0.33 21.97
C VAL A 5 -16.23 -0.27 22.28
N ALA A 6 -17.31 0.34 21.78
CA ALA A 6 -18.66 -0.16 21.92
C ALA A 6 -19.00 -1.18 20.83
N ALA A 7 -18.63 -0.86 19.57
CA ALA A 7 -18.94 -1.71 18.42
C ALA A 7 -17.96 -1.45 17.25
N VAL A 8 -17.87 -2.44 16.36
CA VAL A 8 -17.26 -2.32 15.05
C VAL A 8 -18.25 -2.83 14.01
N THR A 9 -18.63 -1.98 13.07
CA THR A 9 -19.63 -2.31 12.05
C THR A 9 -19.00 -2.25 10.65
N PRO A 10 -18.81 -3.38 9.98
CA PRO A 10 -18.27 -3.40 8.62
C PRO A 10 -19.36 -3.16 7.57
N VAL A 11 -18.95 -2.56 6.45
CA VAL A 11 -19.73 -2.48 5.21
C VAL A 11 -18.77 -2.71 4.04
N THR A 12 -19.17 -3.50 3.06
CA THR A 12 -18.31 -3.81 1.91
C THR A 12 -18.92 -3.32 0.61
N TYR A 13 -18.12 -2.60 -0.15
CA TYR A 13 -18.49 -2.01 -1.43
C TYR A 13 -17.66 -2.60 -2.58
N ARG A 14 -18.29 -2.73 -3.74
CA ARG A 14 -17.63 -2.95 -5.02
C ARG A 14 -17.36 -1.60 -5.66
N LEU A 15 -16.12 -1.35 -6.08
CA LEU A 15 -15.66 -0.15 -6.74
C LEU A 15 -15.29 -0.50 -8.19
N PRO A 16 -16.17 -0.24 -9.17
CA PRO A 16 -15.83 -0.40 -10.58
C PRO A 16 -14.65 0.48 -10.94
N MET A 17 -13.71 -0.04 -11.73
CA MET A 17 -12.53 0.71 -12.14
C MET A 17 -12.82 1.45 -13.45
N PRO A 18 -12.56 2.78 -13.54
CA PRO A 18 -12.68 3.54 -14.79
C PRO A 18 -11.82 2.95 -15.91
N VAL A 19 -10.63 2.47 -15.55
CA VAL A 19 -9.72 1.76 -16.44
C VAL A 19 -9.38 0.42 -15.79
N PRO A 20 -9.83 -0.71 -16.37
CA PRO A 20 -9.49 -2.03 -15.84
C PRO A 20 -7.99 -2.28 -15.81
N TRP A 21 -7.54 -3.06 -14.84
CA TRP A 21 -6.15 -3.53 -14.77
C TRP A 21 -5.94 -4.75 -15.67
N GLY A 22 -6.29 -4.60 -16.95
CA GLY A 22 -6.23 -5.65 -17.96
C GLY A 22 -7.05 -6.89 -17.54
N PRO A 23 -6.49 -8.10 -17.69
CA PRO A 23 -7.17 -9.32 -17.28
C PRO A 23 -7.15 -9.54 -15.75
N ILE A 24 -6.49 -8.67 -14.97
CA ILE A 24 -6.31 -8.85 -13.54
C ILE A 24 -7.57 -8.46 -12.78
N ALA A 25 -8.11 -7.25 -13.01
CA ALA A 25 -9.29 -6.78 -12.31
C ALA A 25 -10.03 -5.69 -13.08
N ASP A 26 -11.37 -5.71 -13.01
CA ASP A 26 -12.28 -4.66 -13.48
C ASP A 26 -12.90 -3.87 -12.32
N CYS A 27 -12.65 -4.31 -11.11
CA CYS A 27 -13.12 -3.65 -9.89
C CYS A 27 -12.15 -3.89 -8.73
N GLN A 28 -12.30 -3.05 -7.71
CA GLN A 28 -11.70 -3.23 -6.40
C GLN A 28 -12.80 -3.35 -5.35
N TYR A 29 -12.44 -3.75 -4.14
CA TYR A 29 -13.35 -3.84 -3.02
C TYR A 29 -12.84 -2.99 -1.85
N LEU A 30 -13.72 -2.12 -1.35
CA LEU A 30 -13.52 -1.38 -0.12
C LEU A 30 -14.29 -2.07 1.00
N ILE A 31 -13.61 -2.51 2.03
CA ILE A 31 -14.22 -3.06 3.24
C ILE A 31 -14.08 -1.98 4.33
N ALA A 32 -15.05 -1.06 4.39
CA ALA A 32 -15.09 -0.02 5.40
C ALA A 32 -15.55 -0.59 6.75
N ALA A 33 -15.08 0.01 7.85
CA ALA A 33 -15.52 -0.34 9.20
C ALA A 33 -15.67 0.92 10.05
N THR A 34 -16.83 1.07 10.69
CA THR A 34 -17.04 2.12 11.69
C THR A 34 -16.73 1.57 13.07
N VAL A 35 -15.75 2.15 13.74
CA VAL A 35 -15.42 1.86 15.14
C VAL A 35 -16.11 2.90 16.01
N THR A 36 -17.06 2.48 16.83
CA THR A 36 -17.83 3.35 17.73
C THR A 36 -17.37 3.17 19.16
N ALA A 37 -17.12 4.27 19.87
CA ALA A 37 -16.78 4.28 21.30
C ALA A 37 -18.03 4.42 22.19
N THR A 38 -17.90 4.09 23.48
CA THR A 38 -18.99 4.14 24.47
C THR A 38 -19.53 5.53 24.75
N ASP A 39 -18.82 6.58 24.38
CA ASP A 39 -19.24 7.98 24.44
C ASP A 39 -19.93 8.47 23.15
N GLY A 40 -20.11 7.60 22.17
CA GLY A 40 -20.74 7.90 20.88
C GLY A 40 -19.78 8.44 19.81
N ALA A 41 -18.51 8.71 20.14
CA ALA A 41 -17.53 9.10 19.14
C ALA A 41 -17.24 7.92 18.19
N SER A 42 -16.88 8.22 16.93
CA SER A 42 -16.60 7.18 15.93
C SER A 42 -15.40 7.50 15.05
N GLY A 43 -14.72 6.44 14.63
CA GLY A 43 -13.66 6.49 13.63
C GLY A 43 -13.99 5.58 12.46
N GLN A 44 -13.54 5.99 11.27
CA GLN A 44 -13.65 5.22 10.04
C GLN A 44 -12.35 4.45 9.81
N GLY A 45 -12.46 3.16 9.62
CA GLY A 45 -11.35 2.35 9.17
C GLY A 45 -11.70 1.63 7.88
N PHE A 46 -10.73 0.97 7.29
CA PHE A 46 -10.95 0.23 6.06
C PHE A 46 -9.92 -0.85 5.84
N SER A 47 -10.31 -1.80 5.01
CA SER A 47 -9.43 -2.71 4.31
C SER A 47 -9.73 -2.65 2.82
N TRP A 48 -8.86 -3.27 2.04
CA TRP A 48 -8.91 -3.21 0.60
C TRP A 48 -8.57 -4.58 0.00
N ALA A 49 -9.29 -4.95 -1.05
CA ALA A 49 -9.02 -6.17 -1.79
C ALA A 49 -9.20 -5.95 -3.30
N VAL A 50 -8.39 -6.65 -4.09
CA VAL A 50 -8.54 -6.78 -5.54
C VAL A 50 -8.99 -8.21 -5.82
N GLN A 51 -9.90 -8.42 -6.74
CA GLN A 51 -10.38 -9.71 -7.23
C GLN A 51 -11.12 -10.59 -6.20
N ALA A 52 -10.52 -10.90 -5.04
CA ALA A 52 -11.04 -11.92 -4.14
C ALA A 52 -10.86 -11.57 -2.66
N GLY A 53 -11.64 -12.27 -1.79
CA GLY A 53 -11.46 -12.21 -0.34
C GLY A 53 -12.28 -11.14 0.39
N ALA A 54 -12.88 -10.16 -0.29
CA ALA A 54 -13.59 -9.06 0.36
C ALA A 54 -14.70 -9.53 1.34
N ARG A 55 -15.52 -10.51 0.95
CA ARG A 55 -16.56 -11.08 1.82
C ARG A 55 -15.98 -11.84 3.03
N ALA A 56 -14.82 -12.50 2.85
CA ALA A 56 -14.15 -13.18 3.95
C ALA A 56 -13.54 -12.18 4.95
N VAL A 57 -12.96 -11.09 4.46
CA VAL A 57 -12.47 -9.98 5.29
C VAL A 57 -13.63 -9.36 6.07
N HIS A 58 -14.77 -9.08 5.41
CA HIS A 58 -15.97 -8.57 6.06
C HIS A 58 -16.44 -9.49 7.19
N ALA A 59 -16.63 -10.77 6.92
CA ALA A 59 -17.07 -11.75 7.90
C ALA A 59 -16.10 -11.86 9.09
N MET A 60 -14.78 -11.82 8.85
CA MET A 60 -13.76 -11.82 9.90
C MET A 60 -13.83 -10.56 10.77
N ILE A 61 -14.15 -9.39 10.19
CA ILE A 61 -14.36 -8.16 10.99
C ILE A 61 -15.60 -8.32 11.87
N GLU A 62 -16.70 -8.78 11.30
CA GLU A 62 -17.99 -8.89 11.98
C GLU A 62 -17.99 -9.94 13.09
N ALA A 63 -17.49 -11.15 12.76
CA ALA A 63 -17.56 -12.32 13.65
C ALA A 63 -16.42 -12.38 14.69
N ASP A 64 -15.25 -11.83 14.37
CA ASP A 64 -14.06 -12.05 15.19
C ASP A 64 -13.40 -10.74 15.63
N CYS A 65 -12.90 -9.89 14.71
CA CYS A 65 -12.13 -8.71 15.08
C CYS A 65 -12.95 -7.71 15.90
N GLY A 66 -14.19 -7.44 15.48
CA GLY A 66 -15.10 -6.53 16.18
C GLY A 66 -15.41 -6.97 17.61
N PRO A 67 -15.92 -8.20 17.84
CA PRO A 67 -16.14 -8.74 19.17
C PRO A 67 -14.89 -8.76 20.07
N ILE A 68 -13.71 -9.04 19.51
CA ILE A 68 -12.44 -9.01 20.26
C ILE A 68 -12.05 -7.57 20.64
N ALA A 69 -12.33 -6.59 19.78
CA ALA A 69 -12.05 -5.19 20.03
C ALA A 69 -13.02 -4.58 21.06
N ALA A 70 -14.29 -4.99 21.03
CA ALA A 70 -15.34 -4.48 21.90
C ALA A 70 -15.02 -4.68 23.40
N GLY A 71 -15.45 -3.70 24.22
CA GLY A 71 -15.17 -3.67 25.66
C GLY A 71 -13.73 -3.30 26.04
N GLY A 72 -12.84 -3.20 25.07
CA GLY A 72 -11.46 -2.77 25.30
C GLY A 72 -11.27 -1.25 25.14
N PRO A 73 -10.12 -0.71 25.58
CA PRO A 73 -9.84 0.71 25.46
C PRO A 73 -9.70 1.13 24.00
N VAL A 74 -10.01 2.40 23.70
CA VAL A 74 -9.70 3.05 22.41
C VAL A 74 -8.19 3.30 22.34
N ALA A 75 -7.42 2.21 22.18
CA ALA A 75 -5.97 2.19 22.13
C ALA A 75 -5.50 1.24 21.01
N PRO A 76 -5.13 1.77 19.81
CA PRO A 76 -4.86 0.95 18.63
C PRO A 76 -3.87 -0.19 18.88
N ALA A 77 -2.69 0.08 19.44
CA ALA A 77 -1.68 -0.93 19.67
C ALA A 77 -2.16 -2.05 20.60
N ALA A 78 -2.83 -1.71 21.71
CA ALA A 78 -3.35 -2.71 22.64
C ALA A 78 -4.51 -3.52 22.03
N ALA A 79 -5.35 -2.91 21.23
CA ALA A 79 -6.43 -3.59 20.50
C ALA A 79 -5.84 -4.54 19.43
N TRP A 80 -4.84 -4.06 18.69
CA TRP A 80 -4.15 -4.86 17.69
C TRP A 80 -3.50 -6.11 18.30
N ASP A 81 -2.73 -5.94 19.36
CA ASP A 81 -2.05 -7.04 20.04
C ASP A 81 -3.06 -8.07 20.61
N ARG A 82 -4.19 -7.59 21.13
CA ARG A 82 -5.27 -8.45 21.63
C ARG A 82 -5.96 -9.24 20.50
N MET A 83 -6.23 -8.60 19.35
CA MET A 83 -6.77 -9.28 18.17
C MET A 83 -5.75 -10.31 17.64
N TRP A 84 -4.50 -9.91 17.43
CA TRP A 84 -3.46 -10.81 16.92
C TRP A 84 -3.25 -12.02 17.83
N TRP A 85 -3.19 -11.81 19.15
CA TRP A 85 -3.03 -12.91 20.08
C TRP A 85 -4.11 -13.98 19.94
N ARG A 86 -5.34 -13.61 19.68
CA ARG A 86 -6.47 -14.54 19.50
C ARG A 86 -6.56 -15.15 18.12
N LEU A 87 -6.16 -14.39 17.08
CA LEU A 87 -6.37 -14.76 15.68
C LEU A 87 -5.13 -15.31 14.98
N ARG A 88 -3.97 -15.30 15.64
CA ARG A 88 -2.68 -15.70 15.02
C ARG A 88 -2.65 -17.11 14.45
N GLU A 89 -3.50 -18.01 14.94
CA GLU A 89 -3.62 -19.37 14.40
C GLU A 89 -4.15 -19.39 12.97
N SER A 90 -4.89 -18.35 12.57
CA SER A 90 -5.36 -18.16 11.20
C SER A 90 -4.29 -17.55 10.28
N GLY A 91 -3.12 -17.19 10.80
CA GLY A 91 -2.02 -16.59 10.03
C GLY A 91 -2.26 -15.16 9.58
N GLY A 92 -1.51 -14.71 8.56
CA GLY A 92 -1.70 -13.44 7.87
C GLY A 92 -2.80 -13.52 6.80
N GLY A 93 -2.78 -12.59 5.83
CA GLY A 93 -3.76 -12.54 4.75
C GLY A 93 -5.12 -12.01 5.20
N ILE A 94 -6.18 -12.80 5.10
CA ILE A 94 -7.55 -12.38 5.46
C ILE A 94 -7.61 -11.83 6.90
N THR A 95 -6.89 -12.46 7.83
CA THR A 95 -6.84 -12.04 9.24
C THR A 95 -6.26 -10.63 9.38
N THR A 96 -5.10 -10.38 8.80
CA THR A 96 -4.45 -9.06 8.90
C THR A 96 -5.22 -7.99 8.11
N LEU A 97 -5.80 -8.33 6.95
CA LEU A 97 -6.69 -7.43 6.23
C LEU A 97 -7.91 -7.02 7.08
N ALA A 98 -8.52 -7.96 7.81
CA ALA A 98 -9.64 -7.64 8.70
C ALA A 98 -9.20 -6.78 9.89
N MET A 99 -8.07 -7.10 10.50
CA MET A 99 -7.49 -6.32 11.59
C MET A 99 -7.17 -4.88 11.18
N ALA A 100 -6.74 -4.67 9.92
CA ALA A 100 -6.42 -3.35 9.39
C ALA A 100 -7.61 -2.39 9.47
N ALA A 101 -8.81 -2.86 9.11
CA ALA A 101 -10.01 -2.03 9.18
C ALA A 101 -10.31 -1.55 10.60
N VAL A 102 -10.10 -2.39 11.60
CA VAL A 102 -10.30 -2.03 13.01
C VAL A 102 -9.20 -1.09 13.50
N ASP A 103 -7.95 -1.40 13.18
CA ASP A 103 -6.78 -0.61 13.62
C ASP A 103 -6.81 0.81 13.04
N ILE A 104 -7.03 0.95 11.73
CA ILE A 104 -7.15 2.26 11.05
C ILE A 104 -8.30 3.07 11.66
N GLY A 105 -9.46 2.43 11.92
CA GLY A 105 -10.61 3.08 12.56
C GLY A 105 -10.31 3.56 13.99
N LEU A 106 -9.53 2.82 14.75
CA LEU A 106 -9.09 3.23 16.09
C LEU A 106 -8.09 4.41 16.03
N TRP A 107 -7.19 4.43 15.05
CA TRP A 107 -6.29 5.55 14.85
C TRP A 107 -7.05 6.82 14.43
N ASP A 108 -8.02 6.69 13.52
CA ASP A 108 -8.90 7.80 13.11
C ASP A 108 -9.70 8.36 14.30
N LEU A 109 -10.31 7.47 15.07
CA LEU A 109 -11.04 7.85 16.28
C LEU A 109 -10.16 8.60 17.28
N ARG A 110 -8.95 8.14 17.51
CA ARG A 110 -7.99 8.82 18.40
C ARG A 110 -7.58 10.20 17.90
N ALA A 111 -7.31 10.34 16.61
CA ALA A 111 -6.91 11.61 16.01
C ALA A 111 -8.07 12.61 16.08
N LYS A 112 -9.30 12.18 15.80
CA LYS A 112 -10.53 12.99 15.98
C LYS A 112 -10.72 13.42 17.43
N ALA A 113 -10.57 12.51 18.37
CA ALA A 113 -10.68 12.81 19.81
C ALA A 113 -9.59 13.78 20.29
N ALA A 114 -8.42 13.78 19.67
CA ALA A 114 -7.34 14.72 19.94
C ALA A 114 -7.49 16.06 19.19
N GLY A 115 -8.47 16.17 18.28
CA GLY A 115 -8.67 17.37 17.44
C GLY A 115 -7.55 17.64 16.43
N CYS A 116 -6.79 16.63 16.04
CA CYS A 116 -5.64 16.77 15.12
C CYS A 116 -5.71 15.77 13.97
N SER A 117 -4.89 16.01 12.93
CA SER A 117 -4.72 15.08 11.81
C SER A 117 -4.05 13.77 12.27
N LEU A 118 -4.23 12.70 11.49
CA LEU A 118 -3.52 11.43 11.72
C LEU A 118 -2.00 11.63 11.68
N THR A 119 -1.50 12.43 10.73
CA THR A 119 -0.07 12.73 10.61
C THR A 119 0.49 13.42 11.85
N ASP A 120 -0.24 14.37 12.41
CA ASP A 120 0.19 15.08 13.61
C ASP A 120 0.13 14.19 14.85
N LEU A 121 -0.89 13.32 14.94
CA LEU A 121 -0.99 12.35 16.02
C LEU A 121 0.17 11.34 16.03
N ILE A 122 0.60 10.86 14.84
CA ILE A 122 1.72 9.93 14.69
C ILE A 122 3.06 10.65 14.92
N GLY A 123 3.15 11.89 14.48
CA GLY A 123 4.35 12.73 14.55
C GLY A 123 4.93 13.00 13.16
N ARG A 124 4.42 14.05 12.51
CA ARG A 124 4.86 14.53 11.20
C ARG A 124 6.36 14.84 11.20
N GLN A 125 7.09 14.33 10.23
CA GLN A 125 8.53 14.55 10.03
C GLN A 125 8.81 15.52 8.87
N ARG A 126 7.87 15.64 7.92
CA ARG A 126 7.99 16.49 6.73
C ARG A 126 6.63 16.92 6.20
N ASP A 127 6.60 18.03 5.47
CA ASP A 127 5.35 18.57 4.92
C ASP A 127 4.99 17.93 3.58
N THR A 128 5.99 17.48 2.82
CA THR A 128 5.81 16.83 1.51
C THR A 128 6.65 15.59 1.38
N THR A 129 6.23 14.68 0.50
CA THR A 129 7.04 13.54 0.08
C THR A 129 6.92 13.35 -1.42
N GLN A 130 7.91 12.71 -2.06
CA GLN A 130 7.87 12.44 -3.48
C GLN A 130 6.82 11.36 -3.79
N ALA A 131 6.01 11.59 -4.82
CA ALA A 131 5.17 10.57 -5.43
C ALA A 131 5.80 10.06 -6.72
N TYR A 132 5.68 8.76 -6.99
CA TYR A 132 6.03 8.17 -8.27
C TYR A 132 4.78 7.68 -8.99
N ALA A 133 4.68 7.99 -10.28
CA ALA A 133 3.58 7.50 -11.09
C ALA A 133 3.73 6.00 -11.33
N SER A 134 2.64 5.28 -11.24
CA SER A 134 2.58 3.82 -11.42
C SER A 134 1.32 3.41 -12.15
N GLY A 135 1.34 2.25 -12.80
CA GLY A 135 0.18 1.68 -13.46
C GLY A 135 0.28 0.18 -13.65
N VAL A 136 -0.86 -0.49 -13.74
CA VAL A 136 -0.93 -1.90 -14.15
C VAL A 136 -0.97 -1.96 -15.67
N ASN A 137 0.20 -1.91 -16.30
CA ASN A 137 0.36 -1.61 -17.72
C ASN A 137 1.05 -2.72 -18.54
N ARG A 138 1.27 -3.91 -17.97
CA ARG A 138 1.92 -5.00 -18.70
C ARG A 138 1.14 -5.44 -19.95
N HIS A 139 -0.19 -5.35 -19.91
CA HIS A 139 -1.10 -5.72 -21.00
C HIS A 139 -1.23 -4.65 -22.09
N LEU A 140 -0.79 -3.42 -21.82
CA LEU A 140 -0.88 -2.32 -22.78
C LEU A 140 0.06 -2.54 -23.96
N ALA A 141 -0.37 -2.15 -25.15
CA ALA A 141 0.50 -2.04 -26.32
C ALA A 141 1.56 -0.94 -26.07
N LEU A 142 2.61 -0.95 -26.87
CA LEU A 142 3.76 -0.06 -26.65
C LEU A 142 3.41 1.43 -26.82
N ASP A 143 2.50 1.76 -27.72
CA ASP A 143 1.97 3.11 -27.93
C ASP A 143 1.10 3.56 -26.74
N GLU A 144 0.20 2.70 -26.26
CA GLU A 144 -0.62 2.97 -25.07
C GLU A 144 0.24 3.21 -23.81
N LEU A 145 1.30 2.39 -23.62
CA LEU A 145 2.26 2.59 -22.54
C LEU A 145 3.00 3.93 -22.70
N SER A 146 3.41 4.26 -23.93
CA SER A 146 4.10 5.51 -24.22
C SER A 146 3.21 6.72 -23.87
N ASP A 147 1.96 6.69 -24.28
CA ASP A 147 0.97 7.74 -23.96
C ASP A 147 0.74 7.87 -22.44
N GLN A 148 0.66 6.74 -21.74
CA GLN A 148 0.55 6.74 -20.27
C GLN A 148 1.76 7.42 -19.61
N VAL A 149 2.97 7.06 -20.04
CA VAL A 149 4.21 7.64 -19.49
C VAL A 149 4.34 9.13 -19.82
N HIS A 150 3.93 9.56 -21.03
CA HIS A 150 3.89 10.98 -21.39
C HIS A 150 2.98 11.77 -20.46
N ARG A 151 1.76 11.29 -20.18
CA ARG A 151 0.85 11.94 -19.22
C ARG A 151 1.48 12.08 -17.82
N TRP A 152 2.21 11.07 -17.34
CA TRP A 152 2.89 11.14 -16.06
C TRP A 152 4.02 12.17 -16.01
N VAL A 153 4.78 12.29 -17.12
CA VAL A 153 5.83 13.31 -17.26
C VAL A 153 5.22 14.72 -17.30
N GLU A 154 4.13 14.90 -18.04
CA GLU A 154 3.39 16.16 -18.11
C GLU A 154 2.75 16.57 -16.79
N ALA A 155 2.32 15.59 -15.98
CA ALA A 155 1.82 15.79 -14.61
C ALA A 155 2.95 16.09 -13.59
N GLY A 156 4.20 16.23 -14.04
CA GLY A 156 5.33 16.64 -13.20
C GLY A 156 6.01 15.52 -12.42
N HIS A 157 5.65 14.24 -12.63
CA HIS A 157 6.31 13.13 -11.93
C HIS A 157 7.80 13.04 -12.31
N THR A 158 8.65 12.93 -11.30
CA THR A 158 10.10 12.77 -11.45
C THR A 158 10.56 11.31 -11.29
N ALA A 159 9.61 10.42 -11.07
CA ALA A 159 9.81 8.98 -10.92
C ALA A 159 8.60 8.23 -11.49
N VAL A 160 8.85 7.14 -12.22
CA VAL A 160 7.79 6.31 -12.82
C VAL A 160 8.09 4.83 -12.61
N LYS A 161 7.04 4.03 -12.44
CA LYS A 161 7.11 2.58 -12.33
C LYS A 161 6.28 1.92 -13.43
N VAL A 162 6.87 0.98 -14.16
CA VAL A 162 6.21 0.21 -15.21
C VAL A 162 6.36 -1.28 -14.97
N LYS A 163 5.39 -2.05 -15.46
CA LYS A 163 5.38 -3.51 -15.31
C LYS A 163 6.24 -4.19 -16.37
N VAL A 164 6.94 -5.22 -15.95
CA VAL A 164 7.72 -6.16 -16.76
C VAL A 164 7.24 -7.60 -16.53
N GLY A 165 7.85 -8.58 -17.16
CA GLY A 165 7.49 -9.99 -17.05
C GLY A 165 6.59 -10.45 -18.19
N LEU A 166 6.78 -9.90 -19.38
CA LEU A 166 6.23 -10.46 -20.61
C LEU A 166 6.88 -11.82 -20.93
N PRO A 167 6.25 -12.68 -21.76
CA PRO A 167 6.83 -13.95 -22.17
C PRO A 167 8.20 -13.79 -22.84
N SER A 168 8.42 -12.69 -23.54
CA SER A 168 9.70 -12.34 -24.18
C SER A 168 10.44 -11.28 -23.37
N LEU A 169 11.66 -11.59 -22.95
CA LEU A 169 12.52 -10.61 -22.31
C LEU A 169 12.92 -9.48 -23.26
N ASP A 170 13.05 -9.76 -24.56
CA ASP A 170 13.39 -8.72 -25.56
C ASP A 170 12.27 -7.68 -25.68
N GLU A 171 11.00 -8.09 -25.57
CA GLU A 171 9.86 -7.17 -25.51
C GLU A 171 9.89 -6.28 -24.25
N ASP A 172 10.21 -6.86 -23.07
CA ASP A 172 10.40 -6.09 -21.86
C ASP A 172 11.52 -5.05 -22.02
N VAL A 173 12.65 -5.44 -22.61
CA VAL A 173 13.79 -4.54 -22.88
C VAL A 173 13.40 -3.41 -23.83
N GLU A 174 12.65 -3.70 -24.89
CA GLU A 174 12.14 -2.69 -25.82
C GLU A 174 11.25 -1.69 -25.10
N ARG A 175 10.28 -2.15 -24.31
CA ARG A 175 9.36 -1.31 -23.50
C ARG A 175 10.15 -0.40 -22.56
N ILE A 176 11.10 -0.94 -21.81
CA ILE A 176 11.96 -0.16 -20.90
C ILE A 176 12.80 0.86 -21.65
N SER A 177 13.34 0.51 -22.82
CA SER A 177 14.07 1.44 -23.69
C SER A 177 13.20 2.63 -24.13
N VAL A 178 11.95 2.36 -24.53
CA VAL A 178 11.00 3.42 -24.91
C VAL A 178 10.67 4.30 -23.71
N VAL A 179 10.34 3.72 -22.57
CA VAL A 179 10.05 4.48 -21.33
C VAL A 179 11.22 5.35 -20.94
N ARG A 180 12.45 4.82 -20.92
CA ARG A 180 13.66 5.58 -20.58
C ARG A 180 13.88 6.76 -21.52
N ARG A 181 13.61 6.62 -22.82
CA ARG A 181 13.69 7.73 -23.78
C ARG A 181 12.68 8.84 -23.48
N ILE A 182 11.45 8.47 -23.13
CA ILE A 182 10.38 9.43 -22.80
C ILE A 182 10.71 10.21 -21.54
N ILE A 183 11.09 9.51 -20.47
CA ILE A 183 11.34 10.15 -19.17
C ILE A 183 12.69 10.88 -19.11
N GLY A 184 13.60 10.61 -20.06
CA GLY A 184 14.97 11.15 -20.09
C GLY A 184 15.88 10.54 -19.03
N PRO A 185 17.15 10.98 -18.96
CA PRO A 185 18.16 10.34 -18.12
C PRO A 185 18.06 10.68 -16.63
N HIS A 186 17.30 11.71 -16.23
CA HIS A 186 17.32 12.23 -14.86
C HIS A 186 16.15 11.76 -13.99
N ARG A 187 15.06 11.25 -14.59
CA ARG A 187 13.94 10.70 -13.83
C ARG A 187 14.23 9.26 -13.42
N ARG A 188 13.78 8.91 -12.22
CA ARG A 188 13.91 7.54 -11.71
C ARG A 188 12.96 6.61 -12.48
N LEU A 189 13.49 5.49 -12.93
CA LEU A 189 12.73 4.42 -13.56
C LEU A 189 12.72 3.21 -12.65
N MET A 190 11.54 2.79 -12.24
CA MET A 190 11.30 1.57 -11.49
C MET A 190 10.62 0.55 -12.39
N ILE A 191 10.90 -0.72 -12.16
CA ILE A 191 10.27 -1.83 -12.86
C ILE A 191 9.72 -2.84 -11.87
N ASP A 192 8.58 -3.44 -12.20
CA ASP A 192 7.89 -4.38 -11.33
C ASP A 192 7.49 -5.64 -12.09
N ALA A 193 8.00 -6.78 -11.63
CA ALA A 193 7.76 -8.09 -12.24
C ALA A 193 6.60 -8.86 -11.59
N ASN A 194 5.99 -8.37 -10.52
CA ASN A 194 4.87 -9.00 -9.82
C ASN A 194 5.05 -10.52 -9.62
N GLN A 195 6.22 -10.95 -9.15
CA GLN A 195 6.55 -12.33 -8.78
C GLN A 195 6.55 -13.34 -9.95
N LEU A 196 6.71 -12.87 -11.18
CA LEU A 196 6.56 -13.71 -12.37
C LEU A 196 7.81 -14.51 -12.73
N TRP A 197 8.96 -14.19 -12.16
CA TRP A 197 10.22 -14.80 -12.55
C TRP A 197 10.72 -15.83 -11.55
N ASP A 198 11.52 -16.76 -12.05
CA ASP A 198 12.45 -17.56 -11.25
C ASP A 198 13.81 -16.86 -11.11
N LEU A 199 14.66 -17.35 -10.23
CA LEU A 199 15.96 -16.75 -9.97
C LEU A 199 16.86 -16.67 -11.23
N PRO A 200 16.98 -17.71 -12.09
CA PRO A 200 17.71 -17.61 -13.36
C PRO A 200 17.15 -16.53 -14.29
N THR A 201 15.84 -16.42 -14.42
CA THR A 201 15.17 -15.41 -15.26
C THR A 201 15.41 -14.00 -14.72
N ALA A 202 15.20 -13.79 -13.41
CA ALA A 202 15.46 -12.51 -12.78
C ALA A 202 16.91 -12.01 -12.99
N ARG A 203 17.89 -12.91 -12.90
CA ARG A 203 19.31 -12.57 -13.21
C ARG A 203 19.52 -12.17 -14.66
N ARG A 204 18.92 -12.89 -15.62
CA ARG A 204 19.02 -12.54 -17.04
C ARG A 204 18.35 -11.20 -17.34
N ALA A 205 17.16 -10.97 -16.77
CA ALA A 205 16.43 -9.72 -16.91
C ALA A 205 17.21 -8.53 -16.34
N ALA A 206 17.71 -8.63 -15.12
CA ALA A 206 18.54 -7.60 -14.50
C ALA A 206 19.78 -7.27 -15.37
N LYS A 207 20.46 -8.29 -15.92
CA LYS A 207 21.60 -8.07 -16.81
C LYS A 207 21.19 -7.37 -18.11
N ALA A 208 20.06 -7.76 -18.73
CA ALA A 208 19.58 -7.15 -19.97
C ALA A 208 19.14 -5.69 -19.77
N MET A 209 18.64 -5.37 -18.59
CA MET A 209 18.12 -4.03 -18.24
C MET A 209 19.16 -3.12 -17.55
N ALA A 210 20.37 -3.59 -17.28
CA ALA A 210 21.42 -2.85 -16.55
C ALA A 210 21.76 -1.47 -17.18
N ALA A 211 21.64 -1.34 -18.50
CA ALA A 211 21.96 -0.10 -19.22
C ALA A 211 20.90 1.01 -19.05
N PHE A 212 19.73 0.71 -18.46
CA PHE A 212 18.62 1.67 -18.35
C PHE A 212 18.56 2.42 -17.03
N ASP A 213 19.57 2.33 -16.17
CA ASP A 213 19.63 3.02 -14.86
C ASP A 213 18.35 2.81 -14.05
N ILE A 214 18.03 1.54 -13.78
CA ILE A 214 16.84 1.13 -13.04
C ILE A 214 17.04 1.47 -11.56
N PHE A 215 16.11 2.27 -11.00
CA PHE A 215 16.16 2.71 -9.61
C PHE A 215 15.84 1.57 -8.64
N TRP A 216 14.86 0.72 -8.95
CA TRP A 216 14.65 -0.59 -8.31
C TRP A 216 13.94 -1.58 -9.23
N LEU A 217 14.17 -2.86 -8.97
CA LEU A 217 13.42 -4.00 -9.48
C LEU A 217 12.53 -4.53 -8.35
N GLU A 218 11.20 -4.40 -8.55
CA GLU A 218 10.16 -4.77 -7.59
C GLU A 218 9.67 -6.18 -7.85
N GLU A 219 9.49 -6.93 -6.77
CA GLU A 219 8.98 -8.30 -6.72
C GLU A 219 9.37 -9.20 -7.92
N PRO A 220 10.69 -9.39 -8.20
CA PRO A 220 11.11 -10.28 -9.30
C PRO A 220 10.75 -11.76 -9.06
N LEU A 221 10.72 -12.19 -7.80
CA LEU A 221 10.56 -13.57 -7.36
C LEU A 221 9.32 -13.72 -6.48
N PRO A 222 8.81 -14.95 -6.23
CA PRO A 222 7.77 -15.18 -5.23
C PRO A 222 8.14 -14.52 -3.89
N ALA A 223 7.24 -13.72 -3.33
CA ALA A 223 7.52 -12.84 -2.19
C ALA A 223 7.97 -13.60 -0.93
N GLU A 224 7.57 -14.85 -0.79
CA GLU A 224 7.88 -15.70 0.36
C GLU A 224 9.30 -16.30 0.31
N ASP A 225 9.96 -16.30 -0.86
CA ASP A 225 11.30 -16.89 -1.02
C ASP A 225 12.41 -15.87 -0.68
N VAL A 226 12.47 -15.49 0.59
CA VAL A 226 13.46 -14.54 1.13
C VAL A 226 14.90 -14.95 0.81
N GLN A 227 15.20 -16.25 0.76
CA GLN A 227 16.54 -16.75 0.45
C GLN A 227 16.90 -16.58 -1.03
N ALA A 228 15.94 -16.70 -1.94
CA ALA A 228 16.15 -16.42 -3.35
C ALA A 228 16.38 -14.91 -3.58
N TYR A 229 15.64 -14.05 -2.89
CA TYR A 229 15.87 -12.59 -2.90
C TYR A 229 17.29 -12.25 -2.46
N ALA A 230 17.77 -12.77 -1.33
CA ALA A 230 19.12 -12.54 -0.84
C ALA A 230 20.19 -13.00 -1.86
N ARG A 231 19.98 -14.17 -2.50
CA ARG A 231 20.89 -14.66 -3.57
C ARG A 231 20.81 -13.81 -4.84
N LEU A 232 19.65 -13.28 -5.19
CA LEU A 232 19.49 -12.38 -6.32
C LEU A 232 20.20 -11.07 -6.05
N ARG A 233 19.95 -10.44 -4.91
CA ARG A 233 20.56 -9.17 -4.50
C ARG A 233 22.09 -9.22 -4.52
N ALA A 234 22.67 -10.33 -4.06
CA ALA A 234 24.13 -10.53 -4.09
C ALA A 234 24.69 -10.73 -5.52
N ALA A 235 23.86 -10.90 -6.53
CA ALA A 235 24.26 -11.25 -7.89
C ALA A 235 23.94 -10.19 -8.95
N ILE A 236 23.27 -9.10 -8.57
CA ILE A 236 22.88 -8.01 -9.49
C ILE A 236 23.18 -6.65 -8.85
N ASP A 237 23.35 -5.63 -9.69
CA ASP A 237 23.60 -4.25 -9.24
C ASP A 237 22.31 -3.43 -9.12
N ILE A 238 21.20 -3.88 -9.71
CA ILE A 238 19.90 -3.19 -9.59
C ILE A 238 19.33 -3.41 -8.19
N PRO A 239 19.03 -2.33 -7.45
CA PRO A 239 18.41 -2.45 -6.11
C PRO A 239 17.10 -3.22 -6.16
N LEU A 240 16.82 -4.03 -5.13
CA LEU A 240 15.58 -4.80 -5.01
C LEU A 240 14.58 -4.12 -4.08
N ALA A 241 13.31 -4.10 -4.50
CA ALA A 241 12.19 -3.66 -3.69
C ALA A 241 11.18 -4.81 -3.54
N ALA A 242 10.66 -5.01 -2.33
CA ALA A 242 9.58 -5.96 -2.06
C ALA A 242 8.92 -5.67 -0.71
N GLY A 243 7.77 -6.31 -0.46
CA GLY A 243 7.10 -6.23 0.82
C GLY A 243 5.58 -6.04 0.72
N GLU A 244 5.07 -5.67 -0.45
CA GLU A 244 3.62 -5.54 -0.64
C GLU A 244 2.87 -6.84 -0.33
N SER A 245 3.48 -7.98 -0.64
CA SER A 245 2.92 -9.32 -0.45
C SER A 245 3.33 -9.99 0.87
N LEU A 246 3.91 -9.25 1.80
CA LEU A 246 4.18 -9.69 3.17
C LEU A 246 3.09 -9.17 4.13
N TYR A 247 2.71 -9.99 5.11
CA TYR A 247 1.55 -9.74 5.96
C TYR A 247 1.87 -9.57 7.44
N THR A 248 3.04 -10.04 7.91
CA THR A 248 3.35 -10.08 9.34
C THR A 248 4.72 -9.50 9.66
N GLU A 249 4.86 -8.85 10.82
CA GLU A 249 6.14 -8.30 11.28
C GLU A 249 7.31 -9.31 11.22
N PRO A 250 7.14 -10.61 11.58
CA PRO A 250 8.20 -11.60 11.40
C PRO A 250 8.68 -11.79 9.96
N GLN A 251 7.79 -11.74 8.95
CA GLN A 251 8.20 -11.84 7.55
C GLN A 251 9.10 -10.68 7.13
N PHE A 252 8.76 -9.45 7.55
CA PHE A 252 9.61 -8.28 7.31
C PHE A 252 10.94 -8.35 8.04
N ARG A 253 10.95 -8.80 9.31
CA ARG A 253 12.19 -9.05 10.05
C ARG A 253 13.09 -10.04 9.32
N ASP A 254 12.54 -11.13 8.83
CA ASP A 254 13.31 -12.18 8.17
C ASP A 254 13.89 -11.71 6.83
N ALA A 255 13.13 -10.89 6.08
CA ALA A 255 13.62 -10.23 4.87
C ALA A 255 14.80 -9.27 5.15
N LEU A 256 14.69 -8.47 6.21
CA LEU A 256 15.75 -7.54 6.63
C LEU A 256 16.99 -8.29 7.13
N LEU A 257 16.82 -9.33 7.97
CA LEU A 257 17.93 -10.14 8.49
C LEU A 257 18.68 -10.87 7.36
N ALA A 258 17.98 -11.32 6.34
CA ALA A 258 18.58 -11.97 5.19
C ALA A 258 19.26 -10.99 4.22
N GLY A 259 19.09 -9.68 4.42
CA GLY A 259 19.55 -8.68 3.46
C GLY A 259 18.89 -8.87 2.09
N ALA A 260 17.60 -9.18 2.06
CA ALA A 260 16.89 -9.58 0.85
C ALA A 260 16.51 -8.39 -0.04
N VAL A 261 16.36 -7.19 0.52
CA VAL A 261 15.86 -6.01 -0.19
C VAL A 261 16.66 -4.74 0.14
N ASP A 262 16.63 -3.77 -0.77
CA ASP A 262 17.16 -2.42 -0.59
C ASP A 262 16.05 -1.42 -0.22
N PHE A 263 14.81 -1.71 -0.63
CA PHE A 263 13.60 -0.93 -0.30
C PHE A 263 12.50 -1.86 0.19
N LEU A 264 11.84 -1.46 1.26
CA LEU A 264 10.76 -2.24 1.86
C LEU A 264 9.41 -1.60 1.55
N GLN A 265 8.45 -2.38 1.05
CA GLN A 265 7.19 -1.87 0.50
C GLN A 265 5.94 -2.43 1.24
N PRO A 266 5.78 -2.18 2.55
CA PRO A 266 4.59 -2.65 3.26
C PRO A 266 3.32 -1.98 2.74
N ASN A 267 2.27 -2.79 2.55
CA ASN A 267 0.92 -2.29 2.32
C ASN A 267 0.18 -2.21 3.66
N VAL A 268 -0.34 -1.04 4.01
CA VAL A 268 -0.95 -0.77 5.32
C VAL A 268 -2.12 -1.72 5.64
N CYS A 269 -2.92 -2.10 4.65
CA CYS A 269 -4.01 -3.04 4.86
C CYS A 269 -3.49 -4.48 5.03
N ARG A 270 -2.54 -4.89 4.20
CA ARG A 270 -1.99 -6.26 4.22
C ARG A 270 -1.26 -6.56 5.54
N VAL A 271 -0.54 -5.59 6.09
CA VAL A 271 0.18 -5.80 7.36
C VAL A 271 -0.70 -5.70 8.60
N GLY A 272 -1.98 -5.36 8.46
CA GLY A 272 -2.92 -5.32 9.59
C GLY A 272 -3.14 -3.94 10.18
N GLY A 273 -2.85 -2.86 9.43
CA GLY A 273 -3.16 -1.48 9.81
C GLY A 273 -1.93 -0.61 10.08
N ILE A 274 -2.17 0.55 10.63
CA ILE A 274 -1.16 1.57 10.94
C ILE A 274 -0.22 1.09 12.05
N THR A 275 -0.74 0.41 13.06
CA THR A 275 0.07 -0.07 14.20
C THR A 275 1.23 -0.97 13.76
N PRO A 276 1.02 -2.08 13.04
CA PRO A 276 2.12 -2.92 12.57
C PRO A 276 2.95 -2.23 11.49
N PHE A 277 2.35 -1.38 10.64
CA PHE A 277 3.11 -0.59 9.67
C PHE A 277 4.19 0.26 10.35
N LEU A 278 3.85 0.97 11.42
CA LEU A 278 4.80 1.78 12.19
C LEU A 278 5.88 0.92 12.89
N ARG A 279 5.53 -0.28 13.36
CA ARG A 279 6.49 -1.24 13.93
C ARG A 279 7.48 -1.73 12.87
N ILE A 280 7.00 -2.09 11.68
CA ILE A 280 7.82 -2.47 10.53
C ILE A 280 8.74 -1.31 10.11
N ALA A 281 8.22 -0.10 10.05
CA ALA A 281 9.03 1.08 9.69
C ALA A 281 10.16 1.37 10.70
N ARG A 282 9.90 1.19 12.00
CA ARG A 282 10.92 1.29 13.05
C ARG A 282 11.97 0.18 12.93
N LEU A 283 11.54 -1.03 12.62
CA LEU A 283 12.43 -2.15 12.39
C LEU A 283 13.32 -1.90 11.17
N ALA A 284 12.75 -1.49 10.03
CA ALA A 284 13.48 -1.16 8.81
C ALA A 284 14.54 -0.07 9.03
N ARG A 285 14.21 0.94 9.86
CA ARG A 285 15.15 2.01 10.23
C ARG A 285 16.40 1.47 10.95
N MET A 286 16.30 0.39 11.73
CA MET A 286 17.45 -0.21 12.40
C MET A 286 18.43 -0.90 11.44
N PHE A 287 17.97 -1.22 10.23
CA PHE A 287 18.76 -1.80 9.14
C PHE A 287 19.13 -0.78 8.06
N ASP A 288 18.81 0.51 8.26
CA ASP A 288 18.95 1.60 7.27
C ASP A 288 18.26 1.30 5.92
N VAL A 289 17.19 0.49 5.93
CA VAL A 289 16.37 0.19 4.77
C VAL A 289 15.19 1.16 4.70
N PRO A 290 15.08 1.97 3.63
CA PRO A 290 13.94 2.87 3.44
C PRO A 290 12.63 2.12 3.23
N VAL A 291 11.54 2.69 3.75
CA VAL A 291 10.17 2.18 3.55
C VAL A 291 9.49 3.02 2.49
N MET A 292 9.03 2.35 1.43
CA MET A 292 8.26 2.91 0.31
C MET A 292 6.85 2.30 0.35
N PRO A 293 5.84 2.97 0.97
CA PRO A 293 4.52 2.38 1.14
C PRO A 293 3.87 2.00 -0.19
N HIS A 294 3.31 0.79 -0.25
CA HIS A 294 2.63 0.27 -1.44
C HIS A 294 1.19 0.75 -1.51
N LEU A 295 0.78 1.32 -2.64
CA LEU A 295 -0.59 1.76 -2.98
C LEU A 295 -1.28 2.65 -1.92
N LEU A 296 -2.58 2.89 -2.13
CA LEU A 296 -3.45 3.63 -1.21
C LEU A 296 -2.88 5.01 -0.83
N PRO A 297 -2.63 5.90 -1.82
CA PRO A 297 -1.91 7.16 -1.60
C PRO A 297 -2.53 8.01 -0.50
N GLU A 298 -3.85 7.95 -0.30
CA GLU A 298 -4.57 8.74 0.69
C GLU A 298 -4.17 8.40 2.14
N ILE A 299 -3.76 7.17 2.42
CA ILE A 299 -3.29 6.75 3.74
C ILE A 299 -1.77 6.55 3.76
N SER A 300 -1.23 5.93 2.73
CA SER A 300 0.22 5.69 2.58
C SER A 300 1.00 7.00 2.55
N GLY A 301 0.44 8.04 1.92
CA GLY A 301 1.02 9.39 1.91
C GLY A 301 1.13 9.98 3.31
N GLN A 302 0.08 9.90 4.09
CA GLN A 302 0.09 10.37 5.48
C GLN A 302 1.14 9.63 6.31
N LEU A 303 1.24 8.31 6.15
CA LEU A 303 2.25 7.51 6.84
C LEU A 303 3.68 7.86 6.39
N ALA A 304 3.90 8.08 5.09
CA ALA A 304 5.20 8.45 4.54
C ALA A 304 5.72 9.79 5.09
N LEU A 305 4.81 10.74 5.35
CA LEU A 305 5.17 12.02 6.00
C LEU A 305 5.66 11.85 7.45
N CYS A 306 5.36 10.71 8.08
CA CYS A 306 5.75 10.40 9.47
C CYS A 306 6.97 9.48 9.56
N LEU A 307 7.50 8.98 8.43
CA LEU A 307 8.63 8.03 8.44
C LEU A 307 9.95 8.73 8.77
N PRO A 308 10.86 8.06 9.50
CA PRO A 308 12.15 8.65 9.88
C PRO A 308 13.10 8.84 8.69
N LEU A 309 13.05 7.95 7.69
CA LEU A 309 13.80 8.08 6.42
C LEU A 309 12.90 8.66 5.33
N PRO A 310 13.45 9.40 4.36
CA PRO A 310 12.68 9.83 3.20
C PRO A 310 12.02 8.64 2.48
N ALA A 311 10.76 8.80 2.13
CA ALA A 311 9.97 7.82 1.43
C ALA A 311 9.49 8.37 0.08
N MET A 312 9.11 7.46 -0.81
CA MET A 312 8.33 7.77 -2.00
C MET A 312 7.00 7.03 -1.91
N VAL A 313 5.93 7.64 -2.41
CA VAL A 313 4.57 7.07 -2.37
C VAL A 313 4.11 6.74 -3.78
N GLU A 314 3.44 5.63 -3.93
CA GLU A 314 2.87 5.19 -5.19
C GLU A 314 1.61 5.99 -5.52
N ASP A 315 1.67 6.76 -6.62
CA ASP A 315 0.52 7.41 -7.24
C ASP A 315 0.03 6.53 -8.38
N ILE A 316 -0.88 5.63 -8.05
CA ILE A 316 -1.40 4.64 -9.00
C ILE A 316 -2.41 5.25 -9.95
N ASP A 317 -2.15 5.15 -11.26
CA ASP A 317 -3.01 5.68 -12.31
C ASP A 317 -4.43 5.09 -12.21
N GLN A 318 -5.42 5.96 -12.01
CA GLN A 318 -6.85 5.62 -11.89
C GLN A 318 -7.20 4.61 -10.78
N GLY A 319 -6.33 4.42 -9.78
CA GLY A 319 -6.53 3.40 -8.74
C GLY A 319 -6.67 3.92 -7.31
N SER A 320 -6.56 5.22 -7.07
CA SER A 320 -6.81 5.84 -5.76
C SER A 320 -8.30 5.81 -5.39
N PHE A 321 -8.64 5.90 -4.12
CA PHE A 321 -10.04 5.99 -3.67
C PHE A 321 -10.78 7.18 -4.29
N ALA A 322 -10.07 8.29 -4.48
CA ALA A 322 -10.63 9.46 -5.15
C ALA A 322 -10.94 9.16 -6.64
N ALA A 323 -10.03 8.52 -7.37
CA ALA A 323 -10.24 8.15 -8.78
C ALA A 323 -11.34 7.09 -8.95
N LEU A 324 -11.51 6.21 -7.98
CA LEU A 324 -12.57 5.20 -7.94
C LEU A 324 -13.93 5.74 -7.50
N GLY A 325 -14.03 7.05 -7.20
CA GLY A 325 -15.27 7.66 -6.71
C GLY A 325 -15.71 7.15 -5.32
N ALA A 326 -14.79 6.59 -4.54
CA ALA A 326 -15.09 6.00 -3.24
C ALA A 326 -15.26 7.02 -2.12
N LEU A 327 -14.89 8.29 -2.34
CA LEU A 327 -14.90 9.33 -1.32
C LEU A 327 -16.09 10.27 -1.50
N ALA A 328 -16.77 10.61 -0.38
CA ALA A 328 -17.84 11.59 -0.32
C ALA A 328 -17.33 13.05 -0.35
N ALA A 329 -16.06 13.25 0.02
CA ALA A 329 -15.39 14.54 0.03
C ALA A 329 -13.88 14.34 -0.22
N PRO A 330 -13.15 15.38 -0.67
CA PRO A 330 -11.69 15.32 -0.79
C PRO A 330 -11.03 14.90 0.55
N SER A 331 -10.06 13.99 0.48
CA SER A 331 -9.36 13.48 1.67
C SER A 331 -8.42 14.49 2.32
N GLY A 332 -8.07 15.57 1.60
CA GLY A 332 -6.98 16.49 1.98
C GLY A 332 -5.59 15.99 1.60
N VAL A 333 -5.48 14.81 1.01
CA VAL A 333 -4.22 14.31 0.42
C VAL A 333 -4.21 14.63 -1.08
N THR A 334 -3.17 15.29 -1.55
CA THR A 334 -3.03 15.71 -2.95
C THR A 334 -1.64 15.38 -3.48
N VAL A 335 -1.59 15.06 -4.77
CA VAL A 335 -0.32 14.97 -5.52
C VAL A 335 -0.31 16.07 -6.57
N THR A 336 0.71 16.91 -6.54
CA THR A 336 0.90 18.01 -7.49
C THR A 336 2.37 18.07 -7.88
N ASP A 337 2.67 18.12 -9.16
CA ASP A 337 4.05 18.12 -9.69
C ASP A 337 4.93 17.00 -9.11
N GLY A 338 4.35 15.80 -8.93
CA GLY A 338 5.03 14.64 -8.37
C GLY A 338 5.34 14.75 -6.87
N LEU A 339 4.75 15.71 -6.16
CA LEU A 339 4.87 15.85 -4.70
C LEU A 339 3.53 15.60 -4.02
N LEU A 340 3.55 14.72 -3.04
CA LEU A 340 2.40 14.45 -2.19
C LEU A 340 2.48 15.32 -0.93
N GLN A 341 1.35 15.90 -0.56
CA GLN A 341 1.12 16.57 0.71
C GLN A 341 -0.22 16.15 1.32
N ALA A 342 -0.34 16.30 2.64
CA ALA A 342 -1.55 15.97 3.37
C ALA A 342 -1.92 17.14 4.31
N ASP A 343 -3.07 17.74 4.01
CA ASP A 343 -3.75 18.73 4.84
C ASP A 343 -5.13 18.18 5.17
N THR A 344 -5.16 17.22 6.09
CA THR A 344 -6.38 16.49 6.45
C THR A 344 -7.06 17.11 7.66
N PRO A 345 -8.42 17.09 7.72
CA PRO A 345 -9.14 17.41 8.94
C PRO A 345 -8.75 16.45 10.08
N PRO A 346 -9.23 16.68 11.33
CA PRO A 346 -9.02 15.73 12.41
C PRO A 346 -9.39 14.29 12.01
N GLY A 347 -8.47 13.36 12.24
CA GLY A 347 -8.51 12.01 11.70
C GLY A 347 -7.62 11.83 10.47
N HIS A 348 -7.89 10.80 9.66
CA HIS A 348 -7.19 10.56 8.39
C HIS A 348 -7.86 11.25 7.18
N GLY A 349 -8.99 11.93 7.38
CA GLY A 349 -9.68 12.69 6.34
C GLY A 349 -10.49 11.88 5.32
N LEU A 350 -10.49 10.54 5.40
CA LEU A 350 -11.27 9.72 4.48
C LEU A 350 -12.72 9.60 4.95
N VAL A 351 -13.64 10.01 4.08
CA VAL A 351 -15.09 9.84 4.27
C VAL A 351 -15.63 9.10 3.07
N PHE A 352 -16.09 7.86 3.25
CA PHE A 352 -16.56 7.03 2.16
C PHE A 352 -17.97 7.39 1.71
N ALA A 353 -18.26 7.28 0.41
CA ALA A 353 -19.50 7.70 -0.24
C ALA A 353 -20.59 6.60 -0.17
N ASP A 354 -21.09 6.28 1.02
CA ASP A 354 -22.02 5.16 1.28
C ASP A 354 -23.26 5.15 0.36
N GLY A 355 -23.84 6.32 0.07
CA GLY A 355 -25.08 6.41 -0.72
C GLY A 355 -24.95 6.18 -2.24
N HIS A 356 -23.73 6.06 -2.77
CA HIS A 356 -23.46 5.97 -4.21
C HIS A 356 -22.66 4.73 -4.61
N LEU A 357 -22.15 3.97 -3.65
CA LEU A 357 -21.36 2.78 -3.89
C LEU A 357 -22.21 1.50 -3.91
N GLU A 358 -21.86 0.55 -4.78
CA GLU A 358 -22.50 -0.77 -4.82
C GLU A 358 -22.15 -1.55 -3.55
N ARG A 359 -23.12 -1.64 -2.61
CA ARG A 359 -22.95 -2.41 -1.38
C ARG A 359 -23.13 -3.89 -1.64
N ILE A 360 -22.17 -4.71 -1.25
CA ILE A 360 -22.22 -6.17 -1.44
C ILE A 360 -22.29 -6.98 -0.14
N ALA A 361 -22.03 -6.36 1.01
CA ALA A 361 -22.20 -6.93 2.35
C ALA A 361 -22.30 -5.82 3.41
N GLY A 362 -23.00 -6.12 4.53
CA GLY A 362 -23.22 -5.22 5.68
C GLY A 362 -24.62 -4.72 5.84
#